data_c4b998a8b308b15d2e04829ba64faf44
#
_entry.id   c4b998a8b308b15d2e04829ba64faf44
#
_cell.length_a   1.000
_cell.length_b   1.000
_cell.length_c   1.000
_cell.angle_alpha   90.00
_cell.angle_beta   90.00
_cell.angle_gamma   90.00
#
_symmetry.space_group_name_H-M   'P 1'
#
loop_
_entity.id
_entity.type
_entity.pdbx_description
1 polymer ?
#
loop_
_entity_poly.entity_id
_entity_poly.type
_entity_poly.pdbx_seq_one_letter_code
_entity_poly.pdbx_strand_id
1 'polypeptide(L)'
;MKEKVEKLAIFDLDDTIYDGNSHFALLNHYYNTCIFTSIFMKVIGKICPSFHMKICYWAYNRIPQNIRRNFVLPYRQRIIKLMNEKRHEGYHLVIVSNAPEDLLQAASRRLNVLAVRAEFGKKSKVVKERYCYQKVFVCTDNKTDIDLLQLSDEAVITCKRGNREYFLKRLKGKNYQFIDEGDEI
;
A
#
# COMPACT_ATOMS: atom_id res chain seq x y z
N MET A 1 14.84 17.74 -9.15
CA MET A 1 14.13 18.83 -8.44
C MET A 1 12.99 18.20 -7.64
N LYS A 2 12.78 18.60 -6.39
CA LYS A 2 11.63 18.11 -5.59
C LYS A 2 10.37 18.88 -5.95
N GLU A 3 9.25 18.17 -6.04
CA GLU A 3 7.94 18.80 -6.20
C GLU A 3 7.54 19.49 -4.89
N LYS A 4 7.17 20.77 -4.98
CA LYS A 4 6.72 21.55 -3.81
C LYS A 4 5.21 21.45 -3.71
N VAL A 5 4.73 20.92 -2.58
CA VAL A 5 3.31 20.81 -2.25
C VAL A 5 3.09 21.33 -0.83
N GLU A 6 1.99 21.99 -0.57
CA GLU A 6 1.67 22.47 0.78
C GLU A 6 1.26 21.28 1.67
N LYS A 7 0.35 20.45 1.19
CA LYS A 7 -0.20 19.30 1.91
C LYS A 7 -0.05 18.05 1.06
N LEU A 8 0.53 17.00 1.62
CA LEU A 8 0.76 15.72 0.96
C LEU A 8 -0.02 14.61 1.66
N ALA A 9 -0.86 13.86 0.94
CA ALA A 9 -1.53 12.67 1.44
C ALA A 9 -0.99 11.42 0.76
N ILE A 10 -0.42 10.54 1.56
CA ILE A 10 0.25 9.31 1.11
C ILE A 10 -0.62 8.11 1.48
N PHE A 11 -0.91 7.28 0.50
CA PHE A 11 -1.68 6.05 0.67
C PHE A 11 -0.85 4.84 0.22
N ASP A 12 -0.86 3.75 1.00
CA ASP A 12 -0.41 2.45 0.50
C ASP A 12 -1.46 1.85 -0.42
N LEU A 13 -1.09 0.85 -1.23
CA LEU A 13 -1.99 0.23 -2.21
C LEU A 13 -2.59 -1.06 -1.66
N ASP A 14 -1.75 -2.09 -1.49
CA ASP A 14 -2.17 -3.43 -1.09
C ASP A 14 -2.63 -3.43 0.37
N ASP A 15 -3.74 -4.14 0.65
CA ASP A 15 -4.36 -4.22 1.98
C ASP A 15 -4.75 -2.85 2.60
N THR A 16 -4.55 -1.75 1.88
CA THR A 16 -4.95 -0.38 2.25
C THR A 16 -6.03 0.16 1.29
N ILE A 17 -5.67 0.59 0.08
CA ILE A 17 -6.65 1.02 -0.95
C ILE A 17 -7.37 -0.21 -1.52
N TYR A 18 -6.64 -1.26 -1.83
CA TYR A 18 -7.19 -2.54 -2.27
C TYR A 18 -7.62 -3.40 -1.09
N ASP A 19 -8.69 -4.17 -1.30
CA ASP A 19 -9.06 -5.25 -0.41
C ASP A 19 -8.25 -6.50 -0.77
N GLY A 20 -7.00 -6.54 -0.31
CA GLY A 20 -6.06 -7.62 -0.51
C GLY A 20 -4.75 -7.22 -1.20
N ASN A 21 -3.88 -8.22 -1.40
CA ASN A 21 -2.58 -8.05 -2.05
C ASN A 21 -2.68 -8.29 -3.55
N SER A 22 -2.47 -7.26 -4.35
CA SER A 22 -2.65 -7.28 -5.80
C SER A 22 -1.70 -8.23 -6.53
N HIS A 23 -0.46 -8.38 -6.04
CA HIS A 23 0.52 -9.28 -6.65
C HIS A 23 0.07 -10.75 -6.55
N PHE A 24 -0.29 -11.21 -5.34
CA PHE A 24 -0.74 -12.59 -5.13
C PHE A 24 -2.11 -12.86 -5.73
N ALA A 25 -3.00 -11.88 -5.70
CA ALA A 25 -4.32 -12.00 -6.31
C ALA A 25 -4.23 -12.14 -7.82
N LEU A 26 -3.38 -11.38 -8.50
CA LEU A 26 -3.13 -11.53 -9.93
C LEU A 26 -2.57 -12.92 -10.26
N LEU A 27 -1.59 -13.42 -9.48
CA LEU A 27 -1.03 -14.76 -9.67
C LEU A 27 -2.11 -15.83 -9.56
N ASN A 28 -2.93 -15.79 -8.51
CA ASN A 28 -4.01 -16.73 -8.30
C ASN A 28 -5.05 -16.67 -9.43
N HIS A 29 -5.42 -15.47 -9.84
CA HIS A 29 -6.38 -15.24 -10.92
C HIS A 29 -5.88 -15.80 -12.26
N TYR A 30 -4.66 -15.43 -12.64
CA TYR A 30 -4.10 -15.81 -13.94
C TYR A 30 -3.86 -17.32 -14.07
N TYR A 31 -3.34 -17.95 -13.01
CA TYR A 31 -3.06 -19.39 -13.00
C TYR A 31 -4.25 -20.24 -12.53
N ASN A 32 -5.42 -19.63 -12.31
CA ASN A 32 -6.63 -20.27 -11.80
C ASN A 32 -6.35 -21.16 -10.57
N THR A 33 -5.71 -20.60 -9.56
CA THR A 33 -5.27 -21.31 -8.35
C THR A 33 -5.42 -20.43 -7.11
N CYS A 34 -5.35 -21.02 -5.92
CA CYS A 34 -5.25 -20.32 -4.65
C CYS A 34 -3.89 -20.54 -3.95
N ILE A 35 -2.91 -21.13 -4.66
CA ILE A 35 -1.63 -21.53 -4.08
C ILE A 35 -0.88 -20.34 -3.50
N PHE A 36 -0.82 -19.20 -4.21
CA PHE A 36 0.00 -18.04 -3.81
C PHE A 36 -0.49 -17.34 -2.54
N THR A 37 -1.73 -17.57 -2.13
CA THR A 37 -2.30 -17.08 -0.85
C THR A 37 -2.48 -18.18 0.19
N SER A 38 -2.11 -19.43 -0.14
CA SER A 38 -2.26 -20.60 0.73
C SER A 38 -1.40 -20.51 1.99
N ILE A 39 -1.78 -21.28 3.01
CA ILE A 39 -0.99 -21.42 4.26
C ILE A 39 0.42 -21.94 3.94
N PHE A 40 0.55 -22.86 3.00
CA PHE A 40 1.84 -23.40 2.56
C PHE A 40 2.79 -22.31 2.07
N MET A 41 2.33 -21.45 1.14
CA MET A 41 3.15 -20.34 0.65
C MET A 41 3.43 -19.29 1.74
N LYS A 42 2.51 -19.06 2.67
CA LYS A 42 2.75 -18.18 3.82
C LYS A 42 3.85 -18.75 4.75
N VAL A 43 3.89 -20.07 4.95
CA VAL A 43 4.96 -20.73 5.72
C VAL A 43 6.29 -20.61 5.00
N ILE A 44 6.36 -20.90 3.70
CA ILE A 44 7.58 -20.70 2.89
C ILE A 44 8.05 -19.25 2.99
N GLY A 45 7.14 -18.29 2.87
CA GLY A 45 7.45 -16.86 2.99
C GLY A 45 8.03 -16.46 4.35
N LYS A 46 7.69 -17.18 5.43
CA LYS A 46 8.28 -16.96 6.77
C LYS A 46 9.65 -17.62 6.91
N ILE A 47 9.84 -18.82 6.36
CA ILE A 47 11.10 -19.60 6.52
C ILE A 47 12.14 -19.12 5.51
N CYS A 48 11.76 -18.93 4.25
CA CYS A 48 12.65 -18.56 3.16
C CYS A 48 12.06 -17.39 2.33
N PRO A 49 12.01 -16.15 2.86
CA PRO A 49 11.38 -15.02 2.19
C PRO A 49 11.92 -14.75 0.78
N SER A 50 13.25 -14.83 0.61
CA SER A 50 13.90 -14.59 -0.69
C SER A 50 13.51 -15.62 -1.74
N PHE A 51 13.39 -16.88 -1.38
CA PHE A 51 12.96 -17.96 -2.28
C PHE A 51 11.50 -17.80 -2.66
N HIS A 52 10.64 -17.55 -1.68
CA HIS A 52 9.22 -17.26 -1.89
C HIS A 52 9.03 -16.11 -2.91
N MET A 53 9.71 -14.99 -2.69
CA MET A 53 9.61 -13.84 -3.60
C MET A 53 10.16 -14.13 -4.99
N LYS A 54 11.25 -14.91 -5.11
CA LYS A 54 11.79 -15.33 -6.43
C LYS A 54 10.77 -16.14 -7.22
N ILE A 55 10.09 -17.10 -6.60
CA ILE A 55 9.03 -17.89 -7.24
C ILE A 55 7.88 -16.99 -7.70
N CYS A 56 7.40 -16.11 -6.82
CA CYS A 56 6.30 -15.20 -7.13
C CYS A 56 6.66 -14.25 -8.28
N TYR A 57 7.86 -13.66 -8.29
CA TYR A 57 8.30 -12.80 -9.38
C TYR A 57 8.55 -13.57 -10.67
N TRP A 58 9.06 -14.78 -10.61
CA TRP A 58 9.22 -15.64 -11.78
C TRP A 58 7.86 -15.96 -12.42
N ALA A 59 6.86 -16.33 -11.63
CA ALA A 59 5.49 -16.56 -12.10
C ALA A 59 4.87 -15.26 -12.64
N TYR A 60 5.02 -14.14 -11.92
CA TYR A 60 4.52 -12.83 -12.31
C TYR A 60 5.06 -12.39 -13.69
N ASN A 61 6.35 -12.56 -13.93
CA ASN A 61 7.00 -12.14 -15.18
C ASN A 61 6.55 -12.96 -16.40
N ARG A 62 5.92 -14.12 -16.20
CA ARG A 62 5.30 -14.92 -17.27
C ARG A 62 3.90 -14.46 -17.67
N ILE A 63 3.27 -13.65 -16.84
CA ILE A 63 1.96 -13.07 -17.15
C ILE A 63 2.16 -11.99 -18.21
N PRO A 64 1.40 -11.99 -19.31
CA PRO A 64 1.47 -10.93 -20.32
C PRO A 64 1.28 -9.54 -19.73
N GLN A 65 2.08 -8.58 -20.19
CA GLN A 65 2.11 -7.22 -19.63
C GLN A 65 0.76 -6.51 -19.72
N ASN A 66 0.01 -6.74 -20.80
CA ASN A 66 -1.34 -6.18 -20.95
C ASN A 66 -2.31 -6.66 -19.86
N ILE A 67 -2.19 -7.92 -19.41
CA ILE A 67 -2.98 -8.44 -18.28
C ILE A 67 -2.54 -7.77 -16.99
N ARG A 68 -1.23 -7.72 -16.70
CA ARG A 68 -0.69 -7.10 -15.50
C ARG A 68 -1.12 -5.63 -15.37
N ARG A 69 -1.05 -4.86 -16.47
CA ARG A 69 -1.39 -3.43 -16.53
C ARG A 69 -2.87 -3.11 -16.42
N ASN A 70 -3.74 -4.11 -16.60
CA ASN A 70 -5.19 -3.93 -16.51
C ASN A 70 -5.80 -4.58 -15.27
N PHE A 71 -5.01 -5.32 -14.50
CA PHE A 71 -5.49 -5.97 -13.29
C PHE A 71 -5.66 -4.98 -12.15
N VAL A 72 -6.82 -5.00 -11.53
CA VAL A 72 -7.17 -4.21 -10.34
C VAL A 72 -7.98 -5.07 -9.39
N LEU A 73 -7.87 -4.80 -8.10
CA LEU A 73 -8.71 -5.40 -7.07
C LEU A 73 -9.88 -4.48 -6.70
N PRO A 74 -10.90 -5.01 -6.03
CA PRO A 74 -11.90 -4.18 -5.36
C PRO A 74 -11.24 -3.18 -4.43
N TYR A 75 -11.80 -1.97 -4.42
CA TYR A 75 -11.33 -0.90 -3.53
C TYR A 75 -12.07 -0.95 -2.20
N ARG A 76 -11.38 -0.68 -1.11
CA ARG A 76 -12.00 -0.41 0.19
C ARG A 76 -12.71 0.94 0.12
N GLN A 77 -14.04 0.92 0.08
CA GLN A 77 -14.85 2.12 -0.14
C GLN A 77 -14.60 3.21 0.90
N ARG A 78 -14.35 2.82 2.15
CA ARG A 78 -14.01 3.75 3.23
C ARG A 78 -12.71 4.50 2.96
N ILE A 79 -11.72 3.83 2.36
CA ILE A 79 -10.44 4.46 1.99
C ILE A 79 -10.62 5.36 0.77
N ILE A 80 -11.43 4.97 -0.21
CA ILE A 80 -11.76 5.84 -1.35
C ILE A 80 -12.47 7.12 -0.87
N LYS A 81 -13.40 7.00 0.09
CA LYS A 81 -14.04 8.15 0.70
C LYS A 81 -13.01 9.07 1.38
N LEU A 82 -12.11 8.49 2.19
CA LEU A 82 -11.03 9.22 2.85
C LEU A 82 -10.10 9.92 1.84
N MET A 83 -9.74 9.26 0.74
CA MET A 83 -8.94 9.88 -0.35
C MET A 83 -9.64 11.11 -0.92
N ASN A 84 -10.96 11.02 -1.17
CA ASN A 84 -11.74 12.15 -1.68
C ASN A 84 -11.83 13.28 -0.64
N GLU A 85 -12.03 12.98 0.63
CA GLU A 85 -12.01 13.96 1.73
C GLU A 85 -10.67 14.71 1.75
N LYS A 86 -9.54 13.99 1.72
CA LYS A 86 -8.22 14.60 1.69
C LYS A 86 -7.98 15.45 0.42
N ARG A 87 -8.51 15.02 -0.74
CA ARG A 87 -8.47 15.82 -1.96
C ARG A 87 -9.26 17.13 -1.80
N HIS A 88 -10.45 17.10 -1.20
CA HIS A 88 -11.24 18.30 -0.92
C HIS A 88 -10.59 19.22 0.12
N GLU A 89 -9.82 18.66 1.07
CA GLU A 89 -9.01 19.44 2.02
C GLU A 89 -7.76 20.07 1.40
N GLY A 90 -7.54 19.89 0.08
CA GLY A 90 -6.41 20.47 -0.67
C GLY A 90 -5.12 19.68 -0.57
N TYR A 91 -5.16 18.40 -0.17
CA TYR A 91 -3.97 17.56 -0.20
C TYR A 91 -3.65 17.09 -1.63
N HIS A 92 -2.36 17.14 -1.97
CA HIS A 92 -1.82 16.41 -3.12
C HIS A 92 -1.74 14.93 -2.78
N LEU A 93 -2.49 14.09 -3.50
CA LEU A 93 -2.56 12.66 -3.23
C LEU A 93 -1.46 11.91 -3.97
N VAL A 94 -0.82 10.96 -3.30
CA VAL A 94 0.15 10.04 -3.90
C VAL A 94 -0.02 8.63 -3.33
N ILE A 95 0.10 7.62 -4.19
CA ILE A 95 0.17 6.22 -3.80
C ILE A 95 1.65 5.85 -3.70
N VAL A 96 2.10 5.34 -2.55
CA VAL A 96 3.48 4.86 -2.37
C VAL A 96 3.44 3.41 -1.91
N SER A 97 3.83 2.48 -2.78
CA SER A 97 3.69 1.06 -2.53
C SER A 97 4.90 0.23 -2.97
N ASN A 98 5.01 -0.98 -2.40
CA ASN A 98 5.99 -1.98 -2.81
C ASN A 98 5.48 -2.89 -3.94
N ALA A 99 4.22 -2.72 -4.37
CA ALA A 99 3.60 -3.49 -5.44
C ALA A 99 4.42 -3.43 -6.74
N PRO A 100 4.35 -4.45 -7.60
CA PRO A 100 4.96 -4.41 -8.92
C PRO A 100 4.48 -3.21 -9.74
N GLU A 101 5.40 -2.63 -10.52
CA GLU A 101 5.16 -1.38 -11.26
C GLU A 101 3.92 -1.42 -12.15
N ASP A 102 3.68 -2.52 -12.88
CA ASP A 102 2.52 -2.65 -13.76
C ASP A 102 1.18 -2.54 -13.00
N LEU A 103 1.12 -3.13 -11.78
CA LEU A 103 -0.07 -3.09 -10.91
C LEU A 103 -0.26 -1.70 -10.29
N LEU A 104 0.85 -1.09 -9.89
CA LEU A 104 0.84 0.26 -9.33
C LEU A 104 0.36 1.29 -10.37
N GLN A 105 0.81 1.17 -11.61
CA GLN A 105 0.37 1.99 -12.72
C GLN A 105 -1.10 1.73 -13.11
N ALA A 106 -1.60 0.51 -12.96
CA ALA A 106 -3.01 0.20 -13.14
C ALA A 106 -3.89 0.96 -12.13
N ALA A 107 -3.50 0.93 -10.84
CA ALA A 107 -4.17 1.69 -9.78
C ALA A 107 -4.10 3.21 -10.02
N SER A 108 -2.91 3.72 -10.36
CA SER A 108 -2.66 5.13 -10.67
C SER A 108 -3.64 5.67 -11.73
N ARG A 109 -3.74 4.96 -12.85
CA ARG A 109 -4.65 5.37 -13.94
C ARG A 109 -6.12 5.34 -13.53
N ARG A 110 -6.54 4.31 -12.80
CA ARG A 110 -7.95 4.15 -12.38
C ARG A 110 -8.39 5.18 -11.35
N LEU A 111 -7.50 5.53 -10.43
CA LEU A 111 -7.79 6.48 -9.35
C LEU A 111 -7.46 7.93 -9.71
N ASN A 112 -6.80 8.13 -10.85
CA ASN A 112 -6.25 9.42 -11.26
C ASN A 112 -5.39 10.05 -10.14
N VAL A 113 -4.45 9.23 -9.60
CA VAL A 113 -3.53 9.61 -8.52
C VAL A 113 -2.14 9.15 -8.91
N LEU A 114 -1.14 10.03 -8.75
CA LEU A 114 0.25 9.65 -8.98
C LEU A 114 0.66 8.49 -8.09
N ALA A 115 1.35 7.52 -8.66
CA ALA A 115 1.82 6.36 -7.92
C ALA A 115 3.34 6.21 -8.05
N VAL A 116 3.98 5.87 -6.94
CA VAL A 116 5.43 5.75 -6.81
C VAL A 116 5.77 4.42 -6.18
N ARG A 117 6.61 3.65 -6.85
CA ARG A 117 7.15 2.42 -6.29
C ARG A 117 8.25 2.72 -5.28
N ALA A 118 8.22 2.03 -4.15
CA ALA A 118 9.25 2.05 -3.13
C ALA A 118 9.72 0.63 -2.79
N GLU A 119 10.92 0.49 -2.25
CA GLU A 119 11.38 -0.75 -1.64
C GLU A 119 10.86 -0.87 -0.20
N PHE A 120 10.84 -2.09 0.34
CA PHE A 120 10.44 -2.33 1.73
C PHE A 120 11.29 -1.48 2.70
N GLY A 121 10.60 -0.80 3.64
CA GLY A 121 11.24 0.06 4.64
C GLY A 121 11.92 1.32 4.08
N LYS A 122 11.65 1.69 2.82
CA LYS A 122 12.24 2.88 2.18
C LYS A 122 11.20 3.87 1.66
N LYS A 123 9.93 3.72 2.03
CA LYS A 123 8.86 4.62 1.56
C LYS A 123 9.13 6.06 1.98
N SER A 124 9.53 6.29 3.24
CA SER A 124 9.87 7.63 3.73
C SER A 124 11.00 8.30 2.96
N LYS A 125 12.03 7.52 2.58
CA LYS A 125 13.15 8.03 1.76
C LYS A 125 12.66 8.50 0.40
N VAL A 126 11.87 7.68 -0.30
CA VAL A 126 11.32 8.02 -1.61
C VAL A 126 10.46 9.28 -1.56
N VAL A 127 9.63 9.41 -0.52
CA VAL A 127 8.80 10.61 -0.31
C VAL A 127 9.67 11.85 -0.10
N LYS A 128 10.67 11.79 0.78
CA LYS A 128 11.59 12.91 1.05
C LYS A 128 12.43 13.33 -0.16
N GLU A 129 12.74 12.38 -1.05
CA GLU A 129 13.51 12.66 -2.27
C GLU A 129 12.65 13.35 -3.34
N ARG A 130 11.34 13.04 -3.40
CA ARG A 130 10.43 13.52 -4.45
C ARG A 130 9.68 14.79 -4.07
N TYR A 131 9.31 14.93 -2.80
CA TYR A 131 8.42 15.99 -2.32
C TYR A 131 9.08 16.89 -1.28
N CYS A 132 8.68 18.17 -1.31
CA CYS A 132 8.87 19.14 -0.24
C CYS A 132 7.47 19.59 0.21
N TYR A 133 7.10 19.34 1.45
CA TYR A 133 5.76 19.53 1.99
C TYR A 133 5.81 20.23 3.35
N GLN A 134 4.70 20.86 3.74
CA GLN A 134 4.52 21.47 5.08
C GLN A 134 3.71 20.55 6.00
N LYS A 135 2.68 19.87 5.46
CA LYS A 135 1.83 18.94 6.20
C LYS A 135 1.73 17.60 5.46
N VAL A 136 1.79 16.48 6.22
CA VAL A 136 1.71 15.16 5.64
C VAL A 136 0.70 14.27 6.37
N PHE A 137 -0.18 13.66 5.58
CA PHE A 137 -1.12 12.62 5.97
C PHE A 137 -0.65 11.27 5.44
N VAL A 138 -0.79 10.20 6.23
CA VAL A 138 -0.42 8.83 5.82
C VAL A 138 -1.55 7.86 6.10
N CYS A 139 -1.88 7.01 5.11
CA CYS A 139 -2.79 5.87 5.28
C CYS A 139 -2.10 4.58 4.85
N THR A 140 -1.95 3.61 5.75
CA THR A 140 -1.30 2.32 5.50
C THR A 140 -1.77 1.23 6.47
N ASP A 141 -1.66 -0.05 6.06
CA ASP A 141 -1.85 -1.22 6.92
C ASP A 141 -0.51 -1.79 7.43
N ASN A 142 0.59 -1.38 6.80
CA ASN A 142 1.84 -2.12 6.81
C ASN A 142 2.74 -1.75 8.01
N LYS A 143 3.14 -2.77 8.77
CA LYS A 143 4.10 -2.63 9.89
C LYS A 143 5.48 -2.13 9.45
N THR A 144 5.85 -2.33 8.20
CA THR A 144 7.15 -1.86 7.67
C THR A 144 7.16 -0.37 7.38
N ASP A 145 6.00 0.29 7.39
CA ASP A 145 5.85 1.72 7.10
C ASP A 145 5.93 2.63 8.35
N ILE A 146 6.48 2.11 9.45
CA ILE A 146 6.68 2.89 10.69
C ILE A 146 7.48 4.16 10.42
N ASP A 147 8.49 4.10 9.58
CA ASP A 147 9.31 5.23 9.17
C ASP A 147 8.48 6.33 8.47
N LEU A 148 7.51 5.92 7.66
CA LEU A 148 6.58 6.81 6.99
C LEU A 148 5.55 7.40 7.98
N LEU A 149 4.99 6.55 8.85
CA LEU A 149 4.06 6.97 9.90
C LEU A 149 4.71 7.95 10.91
N GLN A 150 6.00 7.80 11.18
CA GLN A 150 6.74 8.73 12.03
C GLN A 150 6.90 10.12 11.42
N LEU A 151 6.85 10.24 10.09
CA LEU A 151 6.87 11.53 9.39
C LEU A 151 5.51 12.23 9.39
N SER A 152 4.42 11.50 9.62
CA SER A 152 3.09 12.05 9.48
C SER A 152 2.72 13.02 10.59
N ASP A 153 1.96 14.06 10.24
CA ASP A 153 1.25 14.93 11.16
C ASP A 153 -0.07 14.27 11.59
N GLU A 154 -0.69 13.52 10.68
CA GLU A 154 -1.91 12.78 10.88
C GLU A 154 -1.83 11.45 10.13
N ALA A 155 -2.31 10.37 10.72
CA ALA A 155 -2.33 9.07 10.08
C ALA A 155 -3.62 8.28 10.30
N VAL A 156 -3.92 7.42 9.34
CA VAL A 156 -4.92 6.36 9.44
C VAL A 156 -4.23 5.01 9.21
N ILE A 157 -4.46 4.08 10.13
CA ILE A 157 -3.86 2.74 10.08
C ILE A 157 -4.98 1.72 9.91
N THR A 158 -4.99 1.07 8.72
CA THR A 158 -5.91 -0.03 8.45
C THR A 158 -5.28 -1.31 8.97
N CYS A 159 -5.81 -1.91 10.03
CA CYS A 159 -5.24 -3.15 10.55
C CYS A 159 -6.24 -3.95 11.38
N LYS A 160 -6.02 -5.28 11.44
CA LYS A 160 -6.71 -6.15 12.38
C LYS A 160 -6.42 -5.76 13.82
N ARG A 161 -7.41 -5.89 14.70
CA ARG A 161 -7.31 -5.54 16.13
C ARG A 161 -6.05 -6.08 16.79
N GLY A 162 -5.66 -7.34 16.49
CA GLY A 162 -4.45 -7.97 17.05
C GLY A 162 -3.13 -7.31 16.62
N ASN A 163 -3.13 -6.47 15.60
CA ASN A 163 -1.94 -5.75 15.14
C ASN A 163 -1.81 -4.34 15.75
N ARG A 164 -2.86 -3.80 16.38
CA ARG A 164 -2.86 -2.43 16.92
C ARG A 164 -1.77 -2.20 17.94
N GLU A 165 -1.51 -3.16 18.82
CA GLU A 165 -0.49 -3.07 19.87
C GLU A 165 0.91 -2.78 19.30
N TYR A 166 1.22 -3.31 18.10
CA TYR A 166 2.48 -3.04 17.42
C TYR A 166 2.66 -1.55 17.11
N PHE A 167 1.61 -0.91 16.60
CA PHE A 167 1.62 0.52 16.25
C PHE A 167 1.57 1.40 17.50
N LEU A 168 0.72 1.07 18.48
CA LEU A 168 0.60 1.77 19.75
C LEU A 168 1.96 1.94 20.46
N LYS A 169 2.78 0.88 20.45
CA LYS A 169 4.11 0.92 21.06
C LYS A 169 5.10 1.83 20.33
N ARG A 170 4.94 2.04 19.02
CA ARG A 170 5.91 2.74 18.16
C ARG A 170 5.53 4.15 17.76
N LEU A 171 4.26 4.50 17.88
CA LEU A 171 3.71 5.80 17.46
C LEU A 171 3.26 6.66 18.66
N LYS A 172 3.91 6.52 19.80
CA LYS A 172 3.58 7.31 21.00
C LYS A 172 3.68 8.81 20.69
N GLY A 173 2.65 9.57 21.06
CA GLY A 173 2.57 11.02 20.85
C GLY A 173 2.26 11.46 19.43
N LYS A 174 1.93 10.55 18.51
CA LYS A 174 1.48 10.85 17.16
C LYS A 174 -0.05 10.89 17.07
N ASN A 175 -0.57 11.72 16.17
CA ASN A 175 -1.99 11.77 15.86
C ASN A 175 -2.35 10.71 14.82
N TYR A 176 -3.03 9.65 15.23
CA TYR A 176 -3.46 8.58 14.33
C TYR A 176 -4.79 7.95 14.77
N GLN A 177 -5.46 7.35 13.79
CA GLN A 177 -6.70 6.60 13.97
C GLN A 177 -6.55 5.19 13.41
N PHE A 178 -7.26 4.22 14.00
CA PHE A 178 -7.37 2.87 13.46
C PHE A 178 -8.69 2.70 12.71
N ILE A 179 -8.61 2.07 11.55
CA ILE A 179 -9.76 1.52 10.82
C ILE A 179 -9.61 -0.01 10.87
N ASP A 180 -10.66 -0.72 11.31
CA ASP A 180 -10.65 -2.18 11.30
C ASP A 180 -10.87 -2.72 9.88
N GLU A 181 -10.15 -3.79 9.53
CA GLU A 181 -10.27 -4.49 8.23
C GLU A 181 -11.61 -5.22 8.06
N GLY A 182 -12.58 -5.03 8.88
CA GLY A 182 -13.90 -5.67 8.83
C GLY A 182 -15.06 -4.69 8.94
N ASP A 183 -14.78 -3.42 9.08
CA ASP A 183 -15.80 -2.37 9.24
C ASP A 183 -16.37 -1.87 7.89
N GLU A 184 -16.32 -2.69 6.85
CA GLU A 184 -17.04 -2.42 5.59
C GLU A 184 -18.48 -2.95 5.72
N ILE A 185 -19.39 -2.08 6.10
CA ILE A 185 -20.82 -2.20 5.85
C ILE A 185 -21.27 -0.98 5.05
#